data_c6e060bb01016cf8c3d324535f7da4bb
#
_entry.id   c6e060bb01016cf8c3d324535f7da4bb
#
_cell.length_a   1.000
_cell.length_b   1.000
_cell.length_c   1.000
_cell.angle_alpha   90.00
_cell.angle_beta   90.00
_cell.angle_gamma   90.00
#
_symmetry.space_group_name_H-M   'P 1'
#
loop_
_entity.id
_entity.type
_entity.pdbx_description
1 polymer ?
#
loop_
_entity_poly.entity_id
_entity_poly.type
_entity_poly.pdbx_seq_one_letter_code
_entity_poly.pdbx_strand_id
1 'polypeptide(L)'
;MITAVLLLAASAWGLYGSKTARADSYSDSNAYTFYFENYDVVYDIESNRKISVTEKIQVRFTGYASTGFIKDIPVNGGELVRKVKVYSLDGFNATQRKSVYHKVYLENRNFVSVDIGDSGNKTNKSYTFLLTYDYCLTKAQEGKNALSLNPIGLARDCEIKNASVTLVAPKGFIGADWKSGSKNSYAPLDFTEESADGGKTALRAENFSLDKNEGVTVDMKFENGSLKVYSEFTPYIFVIISAVGILAVVLLRLFLLRLLNYFVILIS
;
A
#
# COMPACT_ATOMS: atom_id res chain seq x y z
N MET A 1 19.03 -25.48 -30.57
CA MET A 1 17.67 -25.51 -29.98
C MET A 1 17.57 -24.87 -28.57
N ILE A 2 18.50 -23.99 -28.20
CA ILE A 2 18.57 -23.29 -26.90
C ILE A 2 18.15 -21.80 -27.03
N THR A 3 18.09 -21.28 -28.24
CA THR A 3 17.77 -19.85 -28.53
C THR A 3 16.28 -19.50 -28.51
N ALA A 4 15.38 -20.48 -28.49
CA ALA A 4 13.94 -20.24 -28.54
C ALA A 4 13.30 -20.03 -27.15
N VAL A 5 13.94 -20.44 -26.05
CA VAL A 5 13.39 -20.32 -24.69
C VAL A 5 13.69 -18.95 -24.05
N LEU A 6 14.73 -18.26 -24.51
CA LEU A 6 15.10 -16.92 -24.00
C LEU A 6 14.25 -15.79 -24.60
N LEU A 7 13.57 -16.01 -25.73
CA LEU A 7 12.72 -15.01 -26.37
C LEU A 7 11.30 -14.93 -25.80
N LEU A 8 10.84 -15.95 -25.08
CA LEU A 8 9.51 -15.94 -24.42
C LEU A 8 9.52 -15.25 -23.05
N ALA A 9 10.68 -15.09 -22.43
CA ALA A 9 10.79 -14.35 -21.16
C ALA A 9 10.88 -12.83 -21.37
N ALA A 10 11.29 -12.37 -22.54
CA ALA A 10 11.43 -10.94 -22.86
C ALA A 10 10.12 -10.29 -23.32
N SER A 11 9.12 -11.07 -23.75
CA SER A 11 7.85 -10.54 -24.25
C SER A 11 6.81 -10.24 -23.18
N ALA A 12 7.03 -10.67 -21.93
CA ALA A 12 6.11 -10.38 -20.81
C ALA A 12 6.38 -9.04 -20.13
N TRP A 13 7.46 -8.35 -20.43
CA TRP A 13 7.82 -7.05 -19.85
C TRP A 13 7.46 -5.84 -20.72
N GLY A 14 6.89 -6.06 -21.90
CA GLY A 14 6.63 -5.02 -22.90
C GLY A 14 5.24 -4.41 -22.93
N LEU A 15 4.31 -4.76 -22.03
CA LEU A 15 2.91 -4.32 -22.09
C LEU A 15 2.44 -3.39 -20.97
N TYR A 16 3.34 -2.82 -20.19
CA TYR A 16 3.00 -1.64 -19.39
C TYR A 16 3.40 -0.37 -20.14
N GLY A 17 2.64 -0.09 -21.20
CA GLY A 17 2.66 1.21 -21.85
C GLY A 17 2.26 2.28 -20.85
N SER A 18 3.21 3.11 -20.44
CA SER A 18 2.98 4.33 -19.70
C SER A 18 2.15 5.27 -20.56
N LYS A 19 0.82 5.23 -20.45
CA LYS A 19 0.01 6.37 -20.82
C LYS A 19 0.29 7.43 -19.76
N THR A 20 1.17 8.36 -20.10
CA THR A 20 1.24 9.65 -19.41
C THR A 20 -0.11 10.33 -19.60
N ALA A 21 -1.01 10.15 -18.63
CA ALA A 21 -2.15 11.02 -18.50
C ALA A 21 -1.58 12.40 -18.15
N ARG A 22 -1.57 13.29 -19.16
CA ARG A 22 -1.34 14.72 -18.95
C ARG A 22 -2.45 15.17 -17.99
N ALA A 23 -2.07 15.61 -16.80
CA ALA A 23 -2.93 16.43 -15.98
C ALA A 23 -3.18 17.69 -16.80
N ASP A 24 -4.32 17.78 -17.46
CA ASP A 24 -4.80 19.04 -17.94
C ASP A 24 -4.96 19.91 -16.69
N SER A 25 -4.15 20.96 -16.63
CA SER A 25 -4.29 22.04 -15.65
C SER A 25 -5.65 22.69 -15.89
N TYR A 26 -6.64 22.17 -15.20
CA TYR A 26 -7.93 22.84 -15.05
C TYR A 26 -7.69 24.02 -14.10
N SER A 27 -7.24 25.13 -14.66
CA SER A 27 -7.27 26.44 -14.01
C SER A 27 -8.70 26.99 -14.07
N ASP A 28 -9.62 26.31 -13.42
CA ASP A 28 -10.93 26.88 -13.17
C ASP A 28 -10.99 27.41 -11.74
N SER A 29 -11.18 28.72 -11.62
CA SER A 29 -11.22 29.48 -10.39
C SER A 29 -12.38 29.13 -9.43
N ASN A 30 -13.08 28.04 -9.68
CA ASN A 30 -14.05 27.38 -8.80
C ASN A 30 -13.39 26.19 -8.12
N ALA A 31 -12.38 26.43 -7.29
CA ALA A 31 -11.73 25.39 -6.51
C ALA A 31 -12.79 24.62 -5.71
N TYR A 32 -12.93 23.33 -6.05
CA TYR A 32 -13.73 22.40 -5.25
C TYR A 32 -13.15 22.37 -3.84
N THR A 33 -13.83 23.00 -2.89
CA THR A 33 -13.38 23.01 -1.52
C THR A 33 -14.01 21.84 -0.80
N PHE A 34 -13.19 21.00 -0.22
CA PHE A 34 -13.60 19.97 0.71
C PHE A 34 -12.62 19.94 1.88
N TYR A 35 -13.05 19.36 2.98
CA TYR A 35 -12.18 19.03 4.10
C TYR A 35 -12.58 17.70 4.71
N PHE A 36 -11.69 17.10 5.47
CA PHE A 36 -12.01 15.89 6.21
C PHE A 36 -12.53 16.24 7.60
N GLU A 37 -13.81 15.91 7.87
CA GLU A 37 -14.42 16.10 9.18
C GLU A 37 -13.78 15.16 10.19
N ASN A 38 -13.65 13.88 9.81
CA ASN A 38 -13.00 12.83 10.58
C ASN A 38 -12.11 11.99 9.67
N TYR A 39 -10.95 11.60 10.20
CA TYR A 39 -9.99 10.77 9.49
C TYR A 39 -9.35 9.78 10.44
N ASP A 40 -9.80 8.53 10.42
CA ASP A 40 -9.21 7.45 11.20
C ASP A 40 -8.36 6.58 10.30
N VAL A 41 -7.13 6.31 10.72
CA VAL A 41 -6.26 5.38 10.01
C VAL A 41 -5.68 4.33 10.95
N VAL A 42 -5.74 3.08 10.52
CA VAL A 42 -5.20 1.92 11.24
C VAL A 42 -4.17 1.24 10.36
N TYR A 43 -2.96 1.09 10.87
CA TYR A 43 -1.87 0.33 10.28
C TYR A 43 -1.60 -0.92 11.13
N ASP A 44 -1.95 -2.10 10.64
CA ASP A 44 -1.57 -3.37 11.26
C ASP A 44 -0.30 -3.90 10.60
N ILE A 45 0.81 -3.82 11.33
CA ILE A 45 2.16 -4.08 10.84
C ILE A 45 2.51 -5.54 11.11
N GLU A 46 2.89 -6.28 10.07
CA GLU A 46 3.43 -7.63 10.17
C GLU A 46 4.96 -7.60 10.27
N SER A 47 5.54 -8.63 10.88
CA SER A 47 7.00 -8.78 11.01
C SER A 47 7.75 -8.83 9.68
N ASN A 48 7.08 -9.18 8.58
CA ASN A 48 7.60 -9.20 7.21
C ASN A 48 7.50 -7.84 6.51
N ARG A 49 7.16 -6.75 7.24
CA ARG A 49 6.95 -5.39 6.73
C ARG A 49 5.79 -5.24 5.74
N LYS A 50 4.87 -6.15 5.74
CA LYS A 50 3.56 -5.95 5.14
C LYS A 50 2.69 -5.22 6.16
N ILE A 51 1.98 -4.22 5.72
CA ILE A 51 1.09 -3.41 6.54
C ILE A 51 -0.30 -3.48 5.94
N SER A 52 -1.26 -3.96 6.71
CA SER A 52 -2.67 -3.88 6.32
C SER A 52 -3.20 -2.52 6.77
N VAL A 53 -3.58 -1.70 5.82
CA VAL A 53 -4.05 -0.33 6.07
C VAL A 53 -5.55 -0.25 5.93
N THR A 54 -6.18 0.41 6.88
CA THR A 54 -7.60 0.77 6.85
C THR A 54 -7.72 2.25 7.14
N GLU A 55 -8.25 3.01 6.19
CA GLU A 55 -8.54 4.44 6.35
C GLU A 55 -10.06 4.65 6.31
N LYS A 56 -10.60 5.30 7.33
CA LYS A 56 -12.00 5.72 7.37
C LYS A 56 -12.06 7.23 7.32
N ILE A 57 -12.59 7.75 6.24
CA ILE A 57 -12.54 9.16 5.88
C ILE A 57 -13.96 9.71 5.78
N GLN A 58 -14.29 10.69 6.61
CA GLN A 58 -15.51 11.49 6.45
C GLN A 58 -15.16 12.80 5.78
N VAL A 59 -15.58 12.96 4.54
CA VAL A 59 -15.32 14.14 3.72
C VAL A 59 -16.56 15.02 3.65
N ARG A 60 -16.39 16.33 3.87
CA ARG A 60 -17.39 17.36 3.67
C ARG A 60 -17.07 18.18 2.44
N PHE A 61 -17.96 18.16 1.46
CA PHE A 61 -17.86 19.01 0.29
C PHE A 61 -18.61 20.33 0.55
N THR A 62 -17.93 21.48 0.35
CA THR A 62 -18.46 22.82 0.65
C THR A 62 -18.67 23.71 -0.58
N GLY A 63 -18.29 23.23 -1.78
CA GLY A 63 -18.37 23.95 -3.03
C GLY A 63 -19.34 23.34 -4.04
N TYR A 64 -19.31 23.86 -5.26
CA TYR A 64 -20.07 23.33 -6.39
C TYR A 64 -19.63 21.90 -6.70
N ALA A 65 -20.58 21.10 -7.10
CA ALA A 65 -20.54 19.68 -7.45
C ALA A 65 -19.12 19.05 -7.62
N SER A 66 -18.55 18.53 -6.53
CA SER A 66 -17.42 17.62 -6.64
C SER A 66 -17.93 16.22 -6.96
N THR A 67 -17.36 15.58 -7.96
CA THR A 67 -17.65 14.17 -8.29
C THR A 67 -16.90 13.19 -7.40
N GLY A 68 -15.96 13.66 -6.58
CA GLY A 68 -15.14 12.84 -5.70
C GLY A 68 -13.90 13.59 -5.21
N PHE A 69 -12.92 12.83 -4.75
CA PHE A 69 -11.60 13.33 -4.37
C PHE A 69 -10.52 12.29 -4.70
N ILE A 70 -9.30 12.75 -4.86
CA ILE A 70 -8.15 11.88 -5.06
C ILE A 70 -7.42 11.71 -3.72
N LYS A 71 -7.18 10.46 -3.37
CA LYS A 71 -6.37 10.08 -2.22
C LYS A 71 -5.00 9.60 -2.71
N ASP A 72 -3.97 10.35 -2.38
CA ASP A 72 -2.60 9.97 -2.70
C ASP A 72 -1.97 9.18 -1.55
N ILE A 73 -1.45 8.00 -1.89
CA ILE A 73 -0.70 7.12 -1.00
C ILE A 73 0.76 7.24 -1.42
N PRO A 74 1.63 7.84 -0.59
CA PRO A 74 3.03 8.03 -0.94
C PRO A 74 3.76 6.68 -1.07
N VAL A 75 4.59 6.55 -2.12
CA VAL A 75 5.46 5.39 -2.36
C VAL A 75 6.87 5.90 -2.70
N ASN A 76 7.83 5.66 -1.84
CA ASN A 76 9.19 6.20 -1.96
C ASN A 76 10.13 5.27 -2.75
N GLY A 77 9.62 4.67 -3.83
CA GLY A 77 10.42 3.88 -4.77
C GLY A 77 10.88 2.51 -4.28
N GLY A 78 10.32 2.03 -3.20
CA GLY A 78 10.56 0.70 -2.63
C GLY A 78 9.34 0.13 -1.95
N GLU A 79 8.23 0.87 -1.96
CA GLU A 79 6.95 0.44 -1.41
C GLU A 79 6.02 0.01 -2.53
N LEU A 80 5.11 -0.92 -2.18
CA LEU A 80 4.07 -1.41 -3.07
C LEU A 80 2.71 -1.28 -2.38
N VAL A 81 1.76 -0.71 -3.10
CA VAL A 81 0.36 -0.64 -2.68
C VAL A 81 -0.44 -1.67 -3.47
N ARG A 82 -1.23 -2.49 -2.79
CA ARG A 82 -1.97 -3.61 -3.39
C ARG A 82 -3.35 -3.77 -2.79
N LYS A 83 -4.20 -4.49 -3.50
CA LYS A 83 -5.55 -4.88 -3.05
C LYS A 83 -6.40 -3.69 -2.57
N VAL A 84 -6.24 -2.55 -3.24
CA VAL A 84 -7.02 -1.35 -2.92
C VAL A 84 -8.51 -1.65 -3.11
N LYS A 85 -9.29 -1.34 -2.08
CA LYS A 85 -10.76 -1.44 -2.10
C LYS A 85 -11.34 -0.19 -1.44
N VAL A 86 -12.43 0.31 -2.01
CA VAL A 86 -13.14 1.48 -1.52
C VAL A 86 -14.61 1.12 -1.29
N TYR A 87 -15.10 1.52 -0.14
CA TYR A 87 -16.51 1.34 0.25
C TYR A 87 -17.08 2.67 0.74
N SER A 88 -18.38 2.89 0.54
CA SER A 88 -19.13 3.93 1.23
C SER A 88 -19.79 3.36 2.48
N LEU A 89 -19.95 4.21 3.49
CA LEU A 89 -20.65 3.92 4.74
C LEU A 89 -21.76 4.94 4.96
N ASP A 90 -22.87 4.52 5.57
CA ASP A 90 -23.98 5.40 5.95
C ASP A 90 -23.70 6.14 7.27
N GLY A 91 -22.59 6.90 7.30
CA GLY A 91 -22.07 7.62 8.46
C GLY A 91 -20.79 7.03 9.03
N PHE A 92 -20.11 7.82 9.87
CA PHE A 92 -18.77 7.48 10.34
C PHE A 92 -18.74 6.24 11.23
N ASN A 93 -19.78 5.98 12.01
CA ASN A 93 -19.88 4.82 12.89
C ASN A 93 -20.59 3.61 12.27
N ALA A 94 -21.01 3.72 11.00
CA ALA A 94 -21.69 2.62 10.32
C ALA A 94 -20.72 1.47 9.99
N THR A 95 -21.24 0.24 10.06
CA THR A 95 -20.48 -0.98 9.72
C THR A 95 -20.86 -1.56 8.36
N GLN A 96 -22.04 -1.19 7.84
CA GLN A 96 -22.51 -1.67 6.55
C GLN A 96 -21.71 -1.00 5.41
N ARG A 97 -21.13 -1.82 4.53
CA ARG A 97 -20.23 -1.41 3.47
C ARG A 97 -20.90 -1.59 2.11
N LYS A 98 -20.87 -0.54 1.28
CA LYS A 98 -21.28 -0.59 -0.12
C LYS A 98 -20.06 -0.31 -0.99
N SER A 99 -19.71 -1.21 -1.89
CA SER A 99 -18.57 -1.00 -2.82
C SER A 99 -18.78 0.24 -3.67
N VAL A 100 -17.73 1.04 -3.81
CA VAL A 100 -17.72 2.26 -4.61
C VAL A 100 -16.77 2.07 -5.79
N TYR A 101 -17.15 2.60 -6.95
CA TYR A 101 -16.26 2.68 -8.10
C TYR A 101 -15.05 3.56 -7.74
N HIS A 102 -13.86 3.08 -8.05
CA HIS A 102 -12.62 3.81 -7.86
C HIS A 102 -11.63 3.44 -8.94
N LYS A 103 -10.70 4.35 -9.20
CA LYS A 103 -9.59 4.16 -10.12
C LYS A 103 -8.28 4.21 -9.34
N VAL A 104 -7.39 3.28 -9.61
CA VAL A 104 -6.06 3.26 -9.00
C VAL A 104 -5.02 3.43 -10.10
N TYR A 105 -4.11 4.37 -9.94
CA TYR A 105 -3.04 4.61 -10.89
C TYR A 105 -1.76 5.07 -10.17
N LEU A 106 -0.60 4.85 -10.80
CA LEU A 106 0.69 5.29 -10.29
C LEU A 106 1.00 6.67 -10.86
N GLU A 107 1.11 7.67 -10.00
CA GLU A 107 1.46 9.02 -10.38
C GLU A 107 2.93 9.31 -10.07
N ASN A 108 3.69 9.73 -11.09
CA ASN A 108 5.09 10.19 -11.00
C ASN A 108 6.04 9.25 -10.21
N ARG A 109 5.74 7.96 -10.11
CA ARG A 109 6.47 6.95 -9.32
C ARG A 109 6.58 7.23 -7.82
N ASN A 110 5.94 8.28 -7.32
CA ASN A 110 6.01 8.69 -5.92
C ASN A 110 4.69 8.49 -5.18
N PHE A 111 3.58 8.34 -5.92
CA PHE A 111 2.26 8.16 -5.33
C PHE A 111 1.47 7.10 -6.07
N VAL A 112 0.72 6.32 -5.31
CA VAL A 112 -0.42 5.56 -5.82
C VAL A 112 -1.65 6.39 -5.53
N SER A 113 -2.27 6.93 -6.58
CA SER A 113 -3.46 7.77 -6.48
C SER A 113 -4.71 6.91 -6.60
N VAL A 114 -5.64 7.10 -5.68
CA VAL A 114 -6.95 6.46 -5.66
C VAL A 114 -8.00 7.53 -5.90
N ASP A 115 -8.57 7.52 -7.09
CA ASP A 115 -9.68 8.41 -7.45
C ASP A 115 -10.98 7.81 -6.92
N ILE A 116 -11.57 8.47 -5.93
CA ILE A 116 -12.77 8.02 -5.22
C ILE A 116 -13.91 8.94 -5.65
N GLY A 117 -14.74 8.46 -6.54
CA GLY A 117 -15.81 9.27 -7.12
C GLY A 117 -17.11 8.52 -7.32
N ASP A 118 -18.19 9.29 -7.33
CA ASP A 118 -19.49 8.89 -7.83
C ASP A 118 -20.05 10.05 -8.66
N SER A 119 -20.73 9.76 -9.74
CA SER A 119 -21.25 10.73 -10.73
C SER A 119 -22.38 11.66 -10.22
N GLY A 120 -22.60 11.74 -8.91
CA GLY A 120 -23.65 12.56 -8.31
C GLY A 120 -23.15 13.89 -7.76
N ASN A 121 -24.01 14.92 -7.80
CA ASN A 121 -23.77 16.22 -7.17
C ASN A 121 -23.64 16.08 -5.64
N LYS A 122 -22.43 16.31 -5.12
CA LYS A 122 -22.09 16.13 -3.69
C LYS A 122 -21.93 17.47 -2.96
N THR A 123 -22.80 18.42 -3.20
CA THR A 123 -22.74 19.75 -2.56
C THR A 123 -23.26 19.73 -1.13
N ASN A 124 -22.55 20.39 -0.21
CA ASN A 124 -22.94 20.61 1.19
C ASN A 124 -23.36 19.36 1.98
N LYS A 125 -22.79 18.21 1.65
CA LYS A 125 -23.06 16.93 2.33
C LYS A 125 -21.75 16.28 2.78
N SER A 126 -21.83 15.52 3.85
CA SER A 126 -20.76 14.68 4.33
C SER A 126 -20.96 13.26 3.80
N TYR A 127 -19.85 12.64 3.37
CA TYR A 127 -19.81 11.26 2.91
C TYR A 127 -18.71 10.52 3.66
N THR A 128 -18.97 9.27 3.99
CA THR A 128 -17.96 8.45 4.67
C THR A 128 -17.49 7.36 3.75
N PHE A 129 -16.17 7.26 3.59
CA PHE A 129 -15.50 6.23 2.81
C PHE A 129 -14.60 5.39 3.69
N LEU A 130 -14.55 4.10 3.39
CA LEU A 130 -13.61 3.16 3.97
C LEU A 130 -12.69 2.67 2.85
N LEU A 131 -11.42 3.00 2.96
CA LEU A 131 -10.36 2.57 2.07
C LEU A 131 -9.54 1.50 2.75
N THR A 132 -9.30 0.37 2.08
CA THR A 132 -8.43 -0.70 2.59
C THR A 132 -7.40 -1.08 1.54
N TYR A 133 -6.15 -1.33 1.95
CA TYR A 133 -5.08 -1.78 1.07
C TYR A 133 -3.94 -2.45 1.84
N ASP A 134 -3.14 -3.26 1.13
CA ASP A 134 -1.86 -3.75 1.62
C ASP A 134 -0.76 -2.76 1.20
N TYR A 135 0.04 -2.29 2.16
CA TYR A 135 1.22 -1.47 1.96
C TYR A 135 2.47 -2.29 2.31
N CYS A 136 3.34 -2.53 1.33
CA CYS A 136 4.45 -3.46 1.49
C CYS A 136 5.78 -2.73 1.33
N LEU A 137 6.62 -2.78 2.34
CA LEU A 137 7.94 -2.16 2.36
C LEU A 137 8.99 -3.16 1.84
N THR A 138 9.36 -3.05 0.57
CA THR A 138 10.28 -3.99 -0.09
C THR A 138 11.74 -3.71 0.22
N LYS A 139 12.09 -2.48 0.63
CA LYS A 139 13.44 -2.10 1.03
C LYS A 139 13.54 -1.93 2.55
N ALA A 140 14.68 -2.30 3.11
CA ALA A 140 15.01 -1.92 4.47
C ALA A 140 15.20 -0.39 4.48
N GLN A 141 14.26 0.35 5.04
CA GLN A 141 14.50 1.74 5.41
C GLN A 141 15.56 1.74 6.50
N GLU A 142 16.48 2.66 6.44
CA GLU A 142 17.62 2.90 7.31
C GLU A 142 17.73 1.99 8.55
N GLY A 143 18.44 0.87 8.38
CA GLY A 143 18.65 -0.11 9.46
C GLY A 143 17.63 -1.24 9.48
N LYS A 144 18.10 -2.43 9.84
CA LYS A 144 17.29 -3.66 9.85
C LYS A 144 16.16 -3.65 10.90
N ASN A 145 16.21 -2.74 11.87
CA ASN A 145 15.36 -2.71 13.06
C ASN A 145 14.58 -1.41 13.24
N ALA A 146 14.49 -0.59 12.21
CA ALA A 146 13.72 0.65 12.22
C ALA A 146 12.67 0.65 11.10
N LEU A 147 11.59 1.39 11.33
CA LEU A 147 10.51 1.59 10.40
C LEU A 147 10.02 3.03 10.53
N SER A 148 10.10 3.80 9.46
CA SER A 148 9.54 5.16 9.39
C SER A 148 8.28 5.11 8.51
N LEU A 149 7.18 5.60 9.02
CA LEU A 149 5.89 5.63 8.36
C LEU A 149 5.31 7.04 8.35
N ASN A 150 4.55 7.34 7.31
CA ASN A 150 3.75 8.56 7.21
C ASN A 150 2.25 8.17 7.13
N PRO A 151 1.61 7.81 8.25
CA PRO A 151 0.22 7.38 8.26
C PRO A 151 -0.74 8.41 7.64
N ILE A 152 -0.44 9.68 7.82
CA ILE A 152 -1.11 10.79 7.15
C ILE A 152 -0.03 11.58 6.41
N GLY A 153 -0.08 11.53 5.07
CA GLY A 153 0.92 12.16 4.22
C GLY A 153 0.82 13.69 4.18
N LEU A 154 1.96 14.35 3.89
CA LEU A 154 2.07 15.81 3.78
C LEU A 154 1.40 16.39 2.52
N ALA A 155 1.38 15.64 1.42
CA ALA A 155 0.85 16.10 0.13
C ALA A 155 -0.69 16.09 0.13
N ARG A 156 -1.29 16.99 0.89
CA ARG A 156 -2.73 17.08 1.03
C ARG A 156 -3.19 18.53 0.98
N ASP A 157 -4.05 18.84 0.03
CA ASP A 157 -4.56 20.21 -0.20
C ASP A 157 -5.87 20.51 0.56
N CYS A 158 -6.10 19.82 1.67
CA CYS A 158 -7.27 20.06 2.53
C CYS A 158 -6.90 19.87 4.01
N GLU A 159 -7.68 20.48 4.89
CA GLU A 159 -7.58 20.31 6.34
C GLU A 159 -8.21 18.99 6.82
N ILE A 160 -7.75 18.48 7.97
CA ILE A 160 -8.43 17.45 8.76
C ILE A 160 -8.82 18.07 10.09
N LYS A 161 -10.12 18.07 10.41
CA LYS A 161 -10.62 18.65 11.66
C LYS A 161 -10.42 17.76 12.85
N ASN A 162 -10.56 16.46 12.65
CA ASN A 162 -10.37 15.46 13.70
C ASN A 162 -9.71 14.22 13.11
N ALA A 163 -8.49 13.94 13.54
CA ALA A 163 -7.71 12.80 13.09
C ALA A 163 -7.46 11.82 14.23
N SER A 164 -7.40 10.53 13.90
CA SER A 164 -6.84 9.51 14.75
C SER A 164 -5.92 8.57 13.94
N VAL A 165 -4.83 8.13 14.56
CA VAL A 165 -3.88 7.19 13.99
C VAL A 165 -3.66 6.06 14.97
N THR A 166 -3.87 4.84 14.53
CA THR A 166 -3.55 3.63 15.29
C THR A 166 -2.53 2.80 14.54
N LEU A 167 -1.41 2.49 15.19
CA LEU A 167 -0.41 1.57 14.68
C LEU A 167 -0.39 0.32 15.55
N VAL A 168 -0.55 -0.84 14.95
CA VAL A 168 -0.40 -2.13 15.64
C VAL A 168 0.96 -2.70 15.27
N ALA A 169 1.93 -2.54 16.17
CA ALA A 169 3.29 -2.97 15.97
C ALA A 169 3.45 -4.48 16.26
N PRO A 170 4.23 -5.25 15.48
CA PRO A 170 4.50 -6.65 15.73
C PRO A 170 5.37 -6.85 16.98
N LYS A 171 5.47 -8.10 17.45
CA LYS A 171 6.34 -8.48 18.57
C LYS A 171 7.79 -8.01 18.32
N GLY A 172 8.43 -7.55 19.40
CA GLY A 172 9.79 -6.99 19.37
C GLY A 172 9.82 -5.48 19.15
N PHE A 173 8.67 -4.80 19.26
CA PHE A 173 8.62 -3.34 19.32
C PHE A 173 9.33 -2.82 20.60
N ILE A 174 10.15 -1.76 20.46
CA ILE A 174 10.90 -1.15 21.56
C ILE A 174 10.37 0.24 21.89
N GLY A 175 9.98 1.03 20.88
CA GLY A 175 9.49 2.39 21.07
C GLY A 175 9.28 3.13 19.76
N ALA A 176 8.58 4.26 19.84
CA ALA A 176 8.26 5.12 18.72
C ALA A 176 8.44 6.60 19.07
N ASP A 177 8.76 7.40 18.04
CA ASP A 177 8.77 8.85 18.06
C ASP A 177 7.71 9.35 17.08
N TRP A 178 6.74 10.11 17.56
CA TRP A 178 5.61 10.62 16.81
C TRP A 178 5.73 12.11 16.61
N LYS A 179 5.51 12.56 15.39
CA LYS A 179 5.57 13.97 14.99
C LYS A 179 4.40 14.31 14.08
N SER A 180 3.82 15.47 14.28
CA SER A 180 2.83 16.06 13.38
C SER A 180 3.26 17.44 12.92
N GLY A 181 2.78 17.87 11.76
CA GLY A 181 3.03 19.20 11.21
C GLY A 181 3.46 19.19 9.76
N SER A 182 4.03 20.31 9.31
CA SER A 182 4.52 20.48 7.94
C SER A 182 5.99 20.07 7.82
N LYS A 183 6.49 19.91 6.58
CA LYS A 183 7.86 19.49 6.27
C LYS A 183 8.95 20.28 7.02
N ASN A 184 8.69 21.54 7.33
CA ASN A 184 9.68 22.44 7.96
C ASN A 184 9.34 22.76 9.43
N SER A 185 8.24 22.25 9.96
CA SER A 185 7.74 22.56 11.30
C SER A 185 7.00 21.35 11.88
N TYR A 186 7.76 20.39 12.38
CA TYR A 186 7.21 19.24 13.10
C TYR A 186 7.20 19.52 14.60
N ALA A 187 6.09 19.13 15.24
CA ALA A 187 5.95 19.11 16.68
C ALA A 187 5.75 17.65 17.16
N PRO A 188 6.20 17.30 18.38
CA PRO A 188 5.86 16.02 18.99
C PRO A 188 4.34 15.84 19.02
N LEU A 189 3.87 14.62 18.75
CA LEU A 189 2.48 14.22 18.87
C LEU A 189 2.34 13.20 19.99
N ASP A 190 1.50 13.50 20.97
CA ASP A 190 1.22 12.59 22.07
C ASP A 190 0.49 11.35 21.60
N PHE A 191 0.84 10.20 22.16
CA PHE A 191 0.22 8.92 21.87
C PHE A 191 0.13 8.05 23.13
N THR A 192 -0.79 7.10 23.12
CA THR A 192 -0.93 6.05 24.14
C THR A 192 -0.38 4.74 23.62
N GLU A 193 0.11 3.90 24.52
CA GLU A 193 0.62 2.58 24.22
C GLU A 193 -0.13 1.53 25.02
N GLU A 194 -0.65 0.50 24.36
CA GLU A 194 -1.43 -0.57 24.97
C GLU A 194 -0.97 -1.92 24.43
N SER A 195 -1.00 -2.94 25.27
CA SER A 195 -0.76 -4.32 24.84
C SER A 195 -1.92 -4.80 23.96
N ALA A 196 -1.60 -5.39 22.81
CA ALA A 196 -2.56 -6.00 21.90
C ALA A 196 -2.37 -7.52 21.81
N ASP A 197 -3.34 -8.21 21.22
CA ASP A 197 -3.34 -9.66 21.09
C ASP A 197 -2.08 -10.18 20.37
N GLY A 198 -1.63 -11.37 20.78
CA GLY A 198 -0.48 -12.04 20.16
C GLY A 198 0.88 -11.41 20.46
N GLY A 199 0.98 -10.61 21.54
CA GLY A 199 2.22 -9.94 21.95
C GLY A 199 2.58 -8.76 21.04
N LYS A 200 1.60 -8.19 20.35
CA LYS A 200 1.67 -6.93 19.63
C LYS A 200 1.50 -5.75 20.58
N THR A 201 1.86 -4.56 20.12
CA THR A 201 1.65 -3.29 20.81
C THR A 201 0.80 -2.36 19.94
N ALA A 202 -0.28 -1.84 20.48
CA ALA A 202 -1.09 -0.80 19.84
C ALA A 202 -0.63 0.57 20.32
N LEU A 203 -0.33 1.45 19.38
CA LEU A 203 0.07 2.84 19.57
C LEU A 203 -1.03 3.72 18.99
N ARG A 204 -1.55 4.68 19.76
CA ARG A 204 -2.70 5.47 19.33
C ARG A 204 -2.53 6.93 19.65
N ALA A 205 -2.69 7.78 18.63
CA ALA A 205 -2.86 9.23 18.76
C ALA A 205 -4.28 9.58 18.31
N GLU A 206 -5.00 10.37 19.06
CA GLU A 206 -6.42 10.69 18.81
C GLU A 206 -6.72 12.17 19.02
N ASN A 207 -7.82 12.62 18.42
CA ASN A 207 -8.42 13.95 18.65
C ASN A 207 -7.46 15.11 18.34
N PHE A 208 -6.71 15.03 17.24
CA PHE A 208 -5.88 16.11 16.77
C PHE A 208 -6.34 16.61 15.39
N SER A 209 -6.00 17.85 15.05
CA SER A 209 -6.27 18.46 13.75
C SER A 209 -4.97 18.63 12.96
N LEU A 210 -5.12 18.68 11.64
CA LEU A 210 -4.01 18.94 10.72
C LEU A 210 -4.46 19.98 9.68
N ASP A 211 -3.66 21.00 9.49
CA ASP A 211 -3.84 21.98 8.43
C ASP A 211 -3.43 21.41 7.07
N LYS A 212 -3.64 22.18 6.00
CA LYS A 212 -3.16 21.84 4.65
C LYS A 212 -1.65 21.61 4.68
N ASN A 213 -1.18 20.58 3.97
CA ASN A 213 0.22 20.20 3.89
C ASN A 213 0.87 19.81 5.23
N GLU A 214 0.08 19.52 6.24
CA GLU A 214 0.54 18.88 7.46
C GLU A 214 0.28 17.38 7.41
N GLY A 215 1.09 16.62 8.12
CA GLY A 215 0.99 15.15 8.17
C GLY A 215 1.47 14.61 9.51
N VAL A 216 1.45 13.28 9.60
CA VAL A 216 1.97 12.54 10.75
C VAL A 216 3.10 11.63 10.28
N THR A 217 4.22 11.70 10.99
CA THR A 217 5.38 10.81 10.81
C THR A 217 5.59 10.04 12.10
N VAL A 218 5.84 8.74 11.97
CA VAL A 218 6.13 7.85 13.10
C VAL A 218 7.38 7.05 12.80
N ASP A 219 8.40 7.24 13.64
CA ASP A 219 9.67 6.52 13.60
C ASP A 219 9.68 5.45 14.67
N MET A 220 9.64 4.16 14.28
CA MET A 220 9.57 3.03 15.20
C MET A 220 10.89 2.26 15.26
N LYS A 221 11.21 1.73 16.44
CA LYS A 221 12.38 0.88 16.69
C LYS A 221 11.95 -0.50 17.14
N PHE A 222 12.70 -1.51 16.73
CA PHE A 222 12.42 -2.92 17.00
C PHE A 222 13.68 -3.65 17.46
N GLU A 223 13.50 -4.76 18.17
CA GLU A 223 14.58 -5.69 18.49
C GLU A 223 15.24 -6.27 17.24
N ASN A 224 16.48 -6.68 17.37
CA ASN A 224 17.24 -7.30 16.28
C ASN A 224 16.52 -8.54 15.76
N GLY A 225 16.26 -8.57 14.45
CA GLY A 225 15.61 -9.72 13.79
C GLY A 225 14.08 -9.77 13.89
N SER A 226 13.43 -8.83 14.59
CA SER A 226 11.96 -8.77 14.68
C SER A 226 11.31 -8.40 13.36
N LEU A 227 11.97 -7.59 12.53
CA LEU A 227 11.50 -7.22 11.20
C LEU A 227 12.26 -7.97 10.11
N LYS A 228 11.53 -8.58 9.21
CA LYS A 228 12.06 -9.23 8.00
C LYS A 228 11.79 -8.34 6.79
N VAL A 229 12.66 -8.42 5.76
CA VAL A 229 12.39 -7.73 4.50
C VAL A 229 11.21 -8.41 3.79
N TYR A 230 10.25 -7.63 3.31
CA TYR A 230 9.16 -8.17 2.51
C TYR A 230 9.70 -8.75 1.20
N SER A 231 9.38 -10.01 0.91
CA SER A 231 9.76 -10.69 -0.32
C SER A 231 8.53 -11.31 -0.97
N GLU A 232 8.19 -10.82 -2.15
CA GLU A 232 7.09 -11.37 -2.96
C GLU A 232 7.48 -12.67 -3.65
N PHE A 233 8.78 -12.89 -3.85
CA PHE A 233 9.28 -14.00 -4.66
C PHE A 233 9.36 -15.30 -3.88
N THR A 234 9.33 -15.26 -2.54
CA THR A 234 9.47 -16.46 -1.70
C THR A 234 8.51 -17.59 -2.09
N PRO A 235 7.18 -17.38 -2.28
CA PRO A 235 6.28 -18.46 -2.66
C PRO A 235 6.53 -18.94 -4.10
N TYR A 236 6.96 -18.06 -5.02
CA TYR A 236 7.21 -18.42 -6.41
C TYR A 236 8.54 -19.15 -6.63
N ILE A 237 9.55 -18.88 -5.80
CA ILE A 237 10.84 -19.58 -5.85
C ILE A 237 10.65 -21.08 -5.67
N PHE A 238 9.83 -21.52 -4.72
CA PHE A 238 9.55 -22.94 -4.52
C PHE A 238 8.82 -23.57 -5.71
N VAL A 239 7.88 -22.86 -6.33
CA VAL A 239 7.19 -23.33 -7.53
C VAL A 239 8.15 -23.46 -8.71
N ILE A 240 9.04 -22.47 -8.91
CA ILE A 240 10.03 -22.48 -9.99
C ILE A 240 11.04 -23.62 -9.78
N ILE A 241 11.57 -23.78 -8.57
CA ILE A 241 12.51 -24.87 -8.25
C ILE A 241 11.87 -26.23 -8.49
N SER A 242 10.61 -26.41 -8.07
CA SER A 242 9.87 -27.66 -8.29
C SER A 242 9.64 -27.93 -9.77
N ALA A 243 9.25 -26.93 -10.55
CA ALA A 243 9.05 -27.04 -11.99
C ALA A 243 10.35 -27.42 -12.75
N VAL A 244 11.46 -26.78 -12.38
CA VAL A 244 12.79 -27.08 -12.95
C VAL A 244 13.23 -28.50 -12.57
N GLY A 245 12.99 -28.94 -11.34
CA GLY A 245 13.28 -30.30 -10.89
C GLY A 245 12.49 -31.37 -11.67
N ILE A 246 11.20 -31.15 -11.85
CA ILE A 246 10.35 -32.07 -12.65
C ILE A 246 10.82 -32.12 -14.11
N LEU A 247 11.15 -30.97 -14.71
CA LEU A 247 11.65 -30.90 -16.09
C LEU A 247 12.96 -31.67 -16.24
N ALA A 248 13.89 -31.54 -15.28
CA ALA A 248 15.16 -32.24 -15.28
C ALA A 248 14.97 -33.79 -15.23
N VAL A 249 14.06 -34.28 -14.40
CA VAL A 249 13.70 -35.69 -14.30
C VAL A 249 13.10 -36.23 -15.62
N VAL A 250 12.22 -35.46 -16.25
CA VAL A 250 11.61 -35.84 -17.55
C VAL A 250 12.68 -35.91 -18.64
N LEU A 251 13.55 -34.92 -18.71
CA LEU A 251 14.67 -34.92 -19.69
C LEU A 251 15.64 -36.07 -19.48
N LEU A 252 15.96 -36.38 -18.23
CA LEU A 252 16.81 -37.52 -17.89
C LEU A 252 16.18 -38.86 -18.33
N ARG A 253 14.89 -39.03 -18.09
CA ARG A 253 14.12 -40.21 -18.53
C ARG A 253 14.13 -40.38 -20.06
N LEU A 254 13.87 -39.29 -20.79
CA LEU A 254 13.91 -39.29 -22.25
C LEU A 254 15.32 -39.62 -22.80
N PHE A 255 16.34 -39.10 -22.15
CA PHE A 255 17.74 -39.43 -22.50
C PHE A 255 18.05 -40.90 -22.29
N LEU A 256 17.67 -41.47 -21.14
CA LEU A 256 17.88 -42.90 -20.84
C LEU A 256 17.11 -43.81 -21.81
N LEU A 257 15.86 -43.47 -22.17
CA LEU A 257 15.11 -44.23 -23.18
C LEU A 257 15.76 -44.18 -24.55
N ARG A 258 16.32 -43.05 -24.98
CA ARG A 258 17.10 -42.94 -26.22
C ARG A 258 18.37 -43.79 -26.19
N LEU A 259 19.09 -43.78 -25.08
CA LEU A 259 20.25 -44.61 -24.88
C LEU A 259 19.92 -46.11 -24.97
N LEU A 260 18.85 -46.55 -24.32
CA LEU A 260 18.38 -47.95 -24.38
C LEU A 260 18.01 -48.35 -25.82
N ASN A 261 17.27 -47.53 -26.54
CA ASN A 261 16.93 -47.79 -27.94
C ASN A 261 18.19 -47.87 -28.84
N TYR A 262 19.20 -47.05 -28.56
CA TYR A 262 20.46 -47.09 -29.29
C TYR A 262 21.21 -48.42 -29.04
N PHE A 263 21.23 -48.90 -27.79
CA PHE A 263 21.84 -50.19 -27.44
C PHE A 263 21.08 -51.38 -28.05
N VAL A 264 19.76 -51.33 -28.10
CA VAL A 264 18.95 -52.41 -28.73
C VAL A 264 19.25 -52.51 -30.25
N ILE A 265 19.41 -51.39 -30.94
CA ILE A 265 19.77 -51.36 -32.38
C ILE A 265 21.20 -51.86 -32.63
N LEU A 266 22.11 -51.68 -31.69
CA LEU A 266 23.52 -52.13 -31.84
C LEU A 266 23.70 -53.63 -31.61
N ILE A 267 22.74 -54.30 -30.96
CA ILE A 267 22.80 -55.74 -30.62
C ILE A 267 21.96 -56.59 -31.59
N SER A 268 21.07 -55.97 -32.35
CA SER A 268 20.30 -56.61 -33.43
C SER A 268 21.07 -56.56 -34.75
#